data_60d492df14ae6622862b5f3dd2c1c43b
#
_entry.id   60d492df14ae6622862b5f3dd2c1c43b
#
_cell.length_a   1.000
_cell.length_b   1.000
_cell.length_c   1.000
_cell.angle_alpha   90.00
_cell.angle_beta   90.00
_cell.angle_gamma   90.00
#
_symmetry.space_group_name_H-M   'P 1'
#
loop_
_entity.id
_entity.type
_entity.pdbx_description
1 polymer ?
#
loop_
_entity_poly.entity_id
_entity_poly.type
_entity_poly.pdbx_seq_one_letter_code
_entity_poly.pdbx_strand_id
1 'polypeptide(L)' 'MKRKTYNNVMKGIKIIQKKGYDFQEASEIVLKVFDEHENEEIPIEFYLDRIVSKEEFETMYK' A
#
# COMPACT_ATOMS: atom_id res chain seq x y z
N MET A 1 -4.13 -6.88 -18.62
CA MET A 1 -5.06 -5.99 -17.90
C MET A 1 -4.28 -5.19 -16.86
N LYS A 2 -4.42 -3.89 -16.84
CA LYS A 2 -3.71 -3.04 -15.89
C LYS A 2 -4.39 -3.10 -14.53
N ARG A 3 -3.63 -3.46 -13.50
CA ARG A 3 -4.14 -3.45 -12.13
C ARG A 3 -4.03 -2.07 -11.48
N LYS A 4 -3.09 -1.26 -11.97
CA LYS A 4 -2.83 0.08 -11.44
C LYS A 4 -3.79 1.08 -12.07
N THR A 5 -5.04 1.07 -11.60
CA THR A 5 -6.05 2.04 -12.01
C THR A 5 -6.29 3.02 -10.89
N TYR A 6 -6.89 4.17 -11.21
CA TYR A 6 -7.21 5.18 -10.21
C TYR A 6 -8.00 4.57 -9.04
N ASN A 7 -9.04 3.81 -9.35
CA ASN A 7 -9.88 3.22 -8.31
C ASN A 7 -9.11 2.24 -7.43
N ASN A 8 -8.27 1.41 -8.04
CA ASN A 8 -7.48 0.43 -7.29
C ASN A 8 -6.44 1.12 -6.41
N VAL A 9 -5.79 2.15 -6.94
CA VAL A 9 -4.82 2.93 -6.16
C VAL A 9 -5.52 3.59 -4.97
N MET A 10 -6.68 4.20 -5.19
CA MET A 10 -7.40 4.85 -4.10
C MET A 10 -7.87 3.87 -3.03
N LYS A 11 -8.30 2.68 -3.43
CA LYS A 11 -8.65 1.63 -2.46
C LYS A 11 -7.45 1.25 -1.61
N GLY A 12 -6.29 1.11 -2.26
CA GLY A 12 -5.06 0.78 -1.56
C GLY A 12 -4.65 1.87 -0.58
N ILE A 13 -4.77 3.13 -0.99
CA ILE A 13 -4.44 4.26 -0.14
C ILE A 13 -5.31 4.24 1.13
N LYS A 14 -6.60 3.95 0.98
CA LYS A 14 -7.50 3.87 2.14
C LYS A 14 -7.08 2.77 3.11
N ILE A 15 -6.65 1.63 2.59
CA ILE A 15 -6.16 0.53 3.42
C ILE A 15 -4.95 0.97 4.23
N ILE A 16 -3.99 1.61 3.56
CA ILE A 16 -2.76 2.05 4.21
C ILE A 16 -3.01 3.19 5.19
N GLN A 17 -3.93 4.10 4.86
CA GLN A 17 -4.29 5.18 5.78
C GLN A 17 -4.88 4.63 7.10
N LYS A 18 -5.62 3.55 7.04
CA LYS A 18 -6.15 2.92 8.24
C LYS A 18 -5.05 2.39 9.15
N LYS A 19 -3.85 2.22 8.61
CA LYS A 19 -2.68 1.78 9.38
C LYS A 19 -1.92 2.95 10.02
N GLY A 20 -2.42 4.17 9.86
CA GLY A 20 -1.86 5.36 10.49
C GLY A 20 -1.01 6.24 9.59
N TYR A 21 -0.84 5.88 8.34
CA TYR A 21 -0.07 6.69 7.38
C TYR A 21 -0.93 7.82 6.84
N ASP A 22 -0.30 8.96 6.51
CA ASP A 22 -1.02 10.04 5.87
C ASP A 22 -1.20 9.76 4.38
N PHE A 23 -1.90 10.63 3.68
CA PHE A 23 -2.22 10.42 2.27
C PHE A 23 -0.95 10.30 1.41
N GLN A 24 0.00 11.19 1.62
CA GLN A 24 1.23 11.19 0.84
C GLN A 24 2.03 9.90 1.07
N GLU A 25 2.22 9.54 2.32
CA GLU A 25 2.93 8.30 2.67
C GLU A 25 2.21 7.09 2.11
N ALA A 26 0.89 7.05 2.26
CA ALA A 26 0.09 5.94 1.78
C ALA A 26 0.18 5.81 0.26
N SER A 27 0.10 6.93 -0.47
CA SER A 27 0.19 6.88 -1.92
C SER A 27 1.55 6.39 -2.39
N GLU A 28 2.63 6.80 -1.74
CA GLU A 28 3.98 6.32 -2.09
C GLU A 28 4.10 4.81 -1.87
N ILE A 29 3.59 4.32 -0.74
CA ILE A 29 3.63 2.90 -0.43
C ILE A 29 2.82 2.10 -1.46
N VAL A 30 1.61 2.55 -1.75
CA VAL A 30 0.71 1.85 -2.66
C VAL A 30 1.29 1.81 -4.07
N LEU A 31 1.80 2.93 -4.56
CA LEU A 31 2.36 2.99 -5.91
C LEU A 31 3.59 2.08 -6.02
N LYS A 32 4.41 2.04 -4.99
CA LYS A 32 5.58 1.16 -4.97
C LYS A 32 5.16 -0.31 -5.02
N VAL A 33 4.16 -0.69 -4.25
CA VAL A 33 3.66 -2.06 -4.24
C VAL A 33 3.12 -2.44 -5.62
N PHE A 34 2.35 -1.55 -6.26
CA PHE A 34 1.87 -1.82 -7.61
C PHE A 34 3.02 -2.02 -8.60
N ASP A 35 4.05 -1.19 -8.52
CA ASP A 35 5.19 -1.30 -9.42
C ASP A 35 5.98 -2.60 -9.19
N GLU A 36 6.16 -2.99 -7.93
CA GLU A 36 6.91 -4.20 -7.60
C GLU A 36 6.17 -5.48 -7.98
N HIS A 37 4.85 -5.44 -8.01
CA HIS A 37 4.02 -6.63 -8.24
C HIS A 37 3.13 -6.50 -9.48
N GLU A 38 3.58 -5.71 -10.44
CA GLU A 38 2.81 -5.41 -11.64
C GLU A 38 2.40 -6.64 -12.43
N ASN A 39 3.29 -7.62 -12.52
CA ASN A 39 3.07 -8.83 -13.34
C ASN A 39 2.59 -10.03 -12.54
N GLU A 40 2.27 -9.85 -11.28
CA GLU A 40 1.82 -10.95 -10.44
C GLU A 40 0.30 -11.04 -10.43
N GLU A 41 -0.21 -12.26 -10.28
CA GLU A 41 -1.65 -12.51 -10.26
C GLU A 41 -2.27 -12.34 -8.88
N ILE A 42 -1.44 -12.23 -7.86
CA ILE A 42 -1.92 -12.09 -6.48
C ILE A 42 -2.57 -10.71 -6.30
N PRO A 43 -3.75 -10.64 -5.68
CA PRO A 43 -4.38 -9.34 -5.43
C PRO A 43 -3.49 -8.40 -4.63
N ILE A 44 -3.51 -7.13 -4.98
CA ILE A 44 -2.67 -6.12 -4.32
C ILE A 44 -2.99 -6.03 -2.82
N GLU A 45 -4.25 -6.24 -2.44
CA GLU A 45 -4.66 -6.20 -1.04
C GLU A 45 -3.84 -7.17 -0.18
N PHE A 46 -3.44 -8.31 -0.76
CA PHE A 46 -2.62 -9.29 -0.06
C PHE A 46 -1.30 -8.68 0.42
N TYR A 47 -0.67 -7.86 -0.42
CA TYR A 47 0.57 -7.20 -0.06
C TYR A 47 0.34 -6.03 0.88
N LEU A 48 -0.71 -5.26 0.66
CA LEU A 48 -1.01 -4.09 1.48
C LEU A 48 -1.37 -4.48 2.91
N ASP A 49 -2.08 -5.60 3.07
CA ASP A 49 -2.46 -6.08 4.40
C ASP A 49 -1.26 -6.48 5.24
N ARG A 50 -0.14 -6.80 4.60
CA ARG A 50 1.08 -7.22 5.30
C ARG A 50 1.96 -6.05 5.73
N ILE A 51 1.65 -4.85 5.31
CA ILE A 51 2.41 -3.67 5.69
C ILE A 51 2.11 -3.34 7.16
N VAL A 52 3.16 -3.14 7.94
CA VAL A 52 3.01 -2.81 9.36
C VAL A 52 2.38 -1.43 9.54
N SER A 53 1.74 -1.20 10.67
CA SER A 53 1.17 0.10 10.97
C SER A 53 2.26 1.15 11.08
N LYS A 54 1.88 2.41 10.96
CA LYS A 54 2.82 3.53 11.12
C LYS A 54 3.51 3.47 12.47
N GLU A 55 2.75 3.17 13.51
CA GLU A 55 3.29 3.07 14.86
C GLU A 55 4.35 1.97 14.97
N GLU A 56 4.07 0.80 14.41
CA GLU A 56 5.03 -0.30 14.42
C GLU A 56 6.27 0.04 13.60
N PHE A 57 6.07 0.68 12.47
CA PHE A 57 7.17 1.10 11.60
C PHE A 57 8.12 2.04 12.34
N GLU A 58 7.57 3.04 13.01
CA GLU A 58 8.38 4.00 13.77
C GLU A 58 9.14 3.33 14.91
N THR A 59 8.51 2.34 15.56
CA THR A 59 9.15 1.59 16.63
C THR A 59 10.31 0.76 16.12
N MET A 60 10.15 0.15 14.94
CA MET A 60 11.19 -0.70 14.35
C MET A 60 12.44 0.08 13.94
N TYR A 61 12.27 1.36 13.60
CA TYR A 61 13.36 2.17 13.05
C TYR A 61 13.85 3.25 14.00
N LYS A 62 13.58 3.09 15.26
CA LYS A 62 14.13 4.01 16.27
C LYS A 62 15.57 3.67 16.62
#